data_4e6dda942f1173862ce8d12471701ea8
#
_entry.id   4e6dda942f1173862ce8d12471701ea8
#
_cell.length_a   1.000
_cell.length_b   1.000
_cell.length_c   1.000
_cell.angle_alpha   90.00
_cell.angle_beta   90.00
_cell.angle_gamma   90.00
#
_symmetry.space_group_name_H-M   'P 1'
#
loop_
_entity.id
_entity.type
_entity.pdbx_description
1 polymer ?
#
loop_
_entity_poly.entity_id
_entity_poly.type
_entity_poly.pdbx_seq_one_letter_code
_entity_poly.pdbx_strand_id
1 'polypeptide(L)'
;MAAIRKLWEFMFSPTLYGVYRDGGPQALYDPNSFEKFGDQVINSFMVLWNVGLYSSPIIATFLYKKGYIVFESIVIVTKILIGIGVVMSSSYCIRGLGRLNNPIYVNFYDVLVAAKKSLNKDTKRALNKYDFDFTDWPVEFKWSDVVHGDEQGRLYVDTPSPRSSAYNTVLSIPLQILSFLAAKTFGIKMVYPGSIRSLQYFMFSVILQGRGKLVSDFGGERFKLKTRDENNVDAIFINRRGRTNNGDTLVICCEGNAGFYELGIAMTPIEANYSVLGWNHPGFGGSTGTPFPPQEQNAIDCVVQFAIHQLKFSPENIVLFGWSIGGYTASWAAMNYPDIKGMILDATFDDILPLAIPRMPRSWEPLVRRTIREYINLNVYEQLKKYNGPVTFIRRTEDEIICTEDGNLSTNRGNHLVAKFLKYRYPRIIDEKRQSLMNEWLASDSSQQCKSQFLSYFN
;
A
#
# COMPACT_ATOMS: atom_id res chain seq x y z
N MET A 1 40.17 -4.08 17.99
CA MET A 1 39.54 -3.59 16.74
C MET A 1 38.28 -4.38 16.35
N ALA A 2 38.27 -5.72 16.36
CA ALA A 2 37.09 -6.53 16.02
C ALA A 2 35.84 -6.26 16.90
N ALA A 3 36.01 -6.12 18.21
CA ALA A 3 34.91 -5.84 19.13
C ALA A 3 34.26 -4.46 18.90
N ILE A 4 35.08 -3.43 18.63
CA ILE A 4 34.58 -2.07 18.35
C ILE A 4 33.81 -2.05 17.02
N ARG A 5 34.32 -2.74 16.00
CA ARG A 5 33.63 -2.88 14.72
C ARG A 5 32.28 -3.58 14.90
N LYS A 6 32.24 -4.68 15.64
CA LYS A 6 31.01 -5.42 15.91
C LYS A 6 30.00 -4.55 16.70
N LEU A 7 30.46 -3.79 17.69
CA LEU A 7 29.60 -2.83 18.39
C LEU A 7 28.99 -1.79 17.43
N TRP A 8 29.81 -1.20 16.56
CA TRP A 8 29.34 -0.23 15.57
C TRP A 8 28.27 -0.82 14.65
N GLU A 9 28.46 -2.05 14.17
CA GLU A 9 27.50 -2.75 13.33
C GLU A 9 26.17 -2.95 14.09
N PHE A 10 26.21 -3.33 15.37
CA PHE A 10 25.01 -3.56 16.20
C PHE A 10 24.28 -2.28 16.61
N MET A 11 24.97 -1.15 16.69
CA MET A 11 24.35 0.15 16.93
C MET A 11 23.32 0.52 15.86
N PHE A 12 23.59 0.19 14.60
CA PHE A 12 22.79 0.58 13.44
C PHE A 12 22.09 -0.58 12.76
N SER A 13 22.17 -1.77 13.33
CA SER A 13 21.47 -2.95 12.79
C SER A 13 19.95 -2.82 12.98
N PRO A 14 19.13 -3.57 12.16
CA PRO A 14 17.68 -3.46 12.18
C PRO A 14 17.06 -3.91 13.50
N THR A 15 15.86 -3.40 13.80
CA THR A 15 15.08 -3.85 14.95
C THR A 15 14.50 -5.24 14.66
N LEU A 16 14.70 -6.17 15.57
CA LEU A 16 14.10 -7.50 15.56
C LEU A 16 12.76 -7.44 16.31
N TYR A 17 11.69 -7.92 15.68
CA TYR A 17 10.34 -7.91 16.26
C TYR A 17 9.92 -9.28 16.78
N GLY A 18 10.31 -10.34 16.08
CA GLY A 18 9.91 -11.68 16.46
C GLY A 18 10.74 -12.79 15.84
N VAL A 19 10.56 -13.98 16.36
CA VAL A 19 11.18 -15.21 15.86
C VAL A 19 10.08 -16.24 15.62
N TYR A 20 9.95 -16.71 14.38
CA TYR A 20 9.02 -17.78 14.03
C TYR A 20 9.61 -19.13 14.42
N ARG A 21 8.80 -19.98 15.08
CA ARG A 21 9.18 -21.35 15.46
C ARG A 21 8.51 -22.33 14.52
N ASP A 22 9.25 -23.35 14.11
CA ASP A 22 8.69 -24.43 13.30
C ASP A 22 7.53 -25.11 14.06
N GLY A 23 6.28 -24.96 13.55
CA GLY A 23 5.07 -25.59 14.12
C GLY A 23 4.51 -24.93 15.39
N GLY A 24 4.89 -23.70 15.70
CA GLY A 24 4.41 -22.98 16.88
C GLY A 24 4.12 -21.51 16.63
N PRO A 25 3.43 -20.83 17.57
CA PRO A 25 3.15 -19.39 17.46
C PRO A 25 4.44 -18.57 17.43
N GLN A 26 4.37 -17.40 16.77
CA GLN A 26 5.45 -16.43 16.78
C GLN A 26 5.85 -16.08 18.22
N ALA A 27 7.13 -16.22 18.57
CA ALA A 27 7.67 -15.68 19.79
C ALA A 27 8.07 -14.22 19.53
N LEU A 28 7.44 -13.28 20.23
CA LEU A 28 7.90 -11.89 20.23
C LEU A 28 9.34 -11.86 20.75
N TYR A 29 10.16 -11.07 20.08
CA TYR A 29 11.52 -10.84 20.55
C TYR A 29 11.47 -10.01 21.84
N ASP A 30 12.17 -10.47 22.88
CA ASP A 30 12.31 -9.74 24.14
C ASP A 30 13.69 -9.10 24.21
N PRO A 31 13.81 -7.80 23.89
CA PRO A 31 15.07 -7.07 24.04
C PRO A 31 15.44 -6.94 25.50
N ASN A 32 16.73 -6.98 25.80
CA ASN A 32 17.20 -6.75 27.18
C ASN A 32 17.05 -5.26 27.58
N SER A 33 17.28 -4.96 28.90
CA SER A 33 17.05 -3.61 29.44
C SER A 33 17.87 -2.51 28.74
N PHE A 34 19.10 -2.80 28.31
CA PHE A 34 19.95 -1.83 27.60
C PHE A 34 19.39 -1.52 26.21
N GLU A 35 18.98 -2.55 25.47
CA GLU A 35 18.36 -2.39 24.15
C GLU A 35 17.02 -1.64 24.26
N LYS A 36 16.15 -2.06 25.19
CA LYS A 36 14.87 -1.38 25.46
C LYS A 36 15.05 0.12 25.75
N PHE A 37 15.99 0.45 26.64
CA PHE A 37 16.27 1.84 26.97
C PHE A 37 16.78 2.63 25.77
N GLY A 38 17.77 2.08 25.03
CA GLY A 38 18.30 2.73 23.84
C GLY A 38 17.22 2.96 22.77
N ASP A 39 16.42 1.95 22.46
CA ASP A 39 15.34 2.05 21.49
C ASP A 39 14.24 3.02 21.95
N GLN A 40 13.90 3.06 23.23
CA GLN A 40 12.89 3.97 23.76
C GLN A 40 13.33 5.44 23.60
N VAL A 41 14.59 5.76 23.92
CA VAL A 41 15.11 7.12 23.73
C VAL A 41 15.15 7.50 22.25
N ILE A 42 15.66 6.62 21.38
CA ILE A 42 15.75 6.86 19.94
C ILE A 42 14.34 7.08 19.35
N ASN A 43 13.39 6.20 19.66
CA ASN A 43 12.02 6.31 19.16
C ASN A 43 11.31 7.56 19.66
N SER A 44 11.46 7.90 20.94
CA SER A 44 10.90 9.13 21.51
C SER A 44 11.44 10.36 20.80
N PHE A 45 12.75 10.40 20.55
CA PHE A 45 13.35 11.48 19.78
C PHE A 45 12.84 11.55 18.36
N MET A 46 12.70 10.41 17.66
CA MET A 46 12.17 10.37 16.29
C MET A 46 10.72 10.87 16.21
N VAL A 47 9.89 10.54 17.20
CA VAL A 47 8.53 11.08 17.32
C VAL A 47 8.55 12.60 17.52
N LEU A 48 9.34 13.10 18.47
CA LEU A 48 9.47 14.53 18.74
C LEU A 48 10.01 15.30 17.53
N TRP A 49 10.99 14.73 16.83
CA TRP A 49 11.54 15.30 15.61
C TRP A 49 10.49 15.42 14.51
N ASN A 50 9.68 14.39 14.28
CA ASN A 50 8.60 14.44 13.30
C ASN A 50 7.54 15.48 13.68
N VAL A 51 7.11 15.52 14.95
CA VAL A 51 6.18 16.55 15.45
C VAL A 51 6.77 17.94 15.24
N GLY A 52 8.06 18.14 15.57
CA GLY A 52 8.78 19.39 15.38
C GLY A 52 8.83 19.82 13.92
N LEU A 53 9.09 18.90 12.98
CA LEU A 53 9.09 19.18 11.55
C LEU A 53 7.70 19.62 11.06
N TYR A 54 6.64 18.92 11.44
CA TYR A 54 5.28 19.26 11.02
C TYR A 54 4.77 20.56 11.64
N SER A 55 5.19 20.89 12.88
CA SER A 55 4.84 22.15 13.56
C SER A 55 5.78 23.31 13.23
N SER A 56 6.91 23.04 12.56
CA SER A 56 7.95 24.05 12.29
C SER A 56 7.45 25.34 11.61
N PRO A 57 6.50 25.34 10.64
CA PRO A 57 6.01 26.59 10.06
C PRO A 57 5.27 27.47 11.08
N ILE A 58 4.51 26.85 11.98
CA ILE A 58 3.77 27.54 13.05
C ILE A 58 4.77 28.12 14.07
N ILE A 59 5.72 27.28 14.51
CA ILE A 59 6.77 27.64 15.46
C ILE A 59 7.63 28.80 14.89
N ALA A 60 8.08 28.67 13.62
CA ALA A 60 8.88 29.71 12.96
C ALA A 60 8.13 31.05 12.87
N THR A 61 6.84 31.01 12.49
CA THR A 61 5.99 32.19 12.41
C THR A 61 5.84 32.87 13.79
N PHE A 62 5.64 32.06 14.85
CA PHE A 62 5.53 32.56 16.22
C PHE A 62 6.85 33.20 16.68
N LEU A 63 7.98 32.51 16.48
CA LEU A 63 9.31 33.01 16.88
C LEU A 63 9.68 34.28 16.12
N TYR A 64 9.35 34.35 14.82
CA TYR A 64 9.56 35.56 14.01
C TYR A 64 8.74 36.74 14.54
N LYS A 65 7.44 36.56 14.79
CA LYS A 65 6.56 37.60 15.32
C LYS A 65 6.99 38.11 16.72
N LYS A 66 7.61 37.25 17.53
CA LYS A 66 8.11 37.59 18.87
C LYS A 66 9.53 38.14 18.88
N GLY A 67 10.21 38.24 17.71
CA GLY A 67 11.57 38.76 17.62
C GLY A 67 12.65 37.87 18.26
N TYR A 68 12.35 36.58 18.45
CA TYR A 68 13.31 35.62 19.05
C TYR A 68 14.39 35.13 18.07
N ILE A 69 14.35 35.53 16.81
CA ILE A 69 15.35 35.14 15.81
C ILE A 69 16.50 36.18 15.86
N VAL A 70 17.36 36.04 16.86
CA VAL A 70 18.57 36.82 17.06
C VAL A 70 19.80 35.91 17.11
N PHE A 71 21.00 36.46 16.93
CA PHE A 71 22.25 35.70 16.89
C PHE A 71 22.48 34.85 18.17
N GLU A 72 22.11 35.37 19.31
CA GLU A 72 22.18 34.65 20.58
C GLU A 72 21.34 33.38 20.63
N SER A 73 20.18 33.40 19.95
CA SER A 73 19.32 32.23 19.81
C SER A 73 19.97 31.10 19.00
N ILE A 74 20.82 31.45 18.02
CA ILE A 74 21.56 30.45 17.21
C ILE A 74 22.56 29.69 18.10
N VAL A 75 23.24 30.37 19.01
CA VAL A 75 24.17 29.74 19.96
C VAL A 75 23.43 28.75 20.87
N ILE A 76 22.26 29.17 21.40
CA ILE A 76 21.42 28.30 22.23
C ILE A 76 20.95 27.07 21.44
N VAL A 77 20.43 27.25 20.24
CA VAL A 77 20.00 26.17 19.37
C VAL A 77 21.16 25.21 19.08
N THR A 78 22.36 25.74 18.80
CA THR A 78 23.54 24.90 18.55
C THR A 78 23.91 24.06 19.77
N LYS A 79 23.88 24.63 20.99
CA LYS A 79 24.12 23.88 22.23
C LYS A 79 23.08 22.76 22.43
N ILE A 80 21.81 23.05 22.17
CA ILE A 80 20.72 22.05 22.25
C ILE A 80 20.98 20.92 21.24
N LEU A 81 21.32 21.25 19.99
CA LEU A 81 21.59 20.24 18.95
C LEU A 81 22.80 19.36 19.32
N ILE A 82 23.87 19.93 19.88
CA ILE A 82 25.01 19.17 20.38
C ILE A 82 24.58 18.25 21.52
N GLY A 83 23.81 18.75 22.49
CA GLY A 83 23.28 17.93 23.59
C GLY A 83 22.43 16.76 23.07
N ILE A 84 21.53 17.01 22.13
CA ILE A 84 20.74 15.97 21.45
C ILE A 84 21.67 14.95 20.76
N GLY A 85 22.69 15.40 20.03
CA GLY A 85 23.65 14.54 19.37
C GLY A 85 24.38 13.61 20.35
N VAL A 86 24.78 14.11 21.52
CA VAL A 86 25.41 13.31 22.56
C VAL A 86 24.45 12.27 23.13
N VAL A 87 23.20 12.66 23.46
CA VAL A 87 22.18 11.74 23.99
C VAL A 87 21.87 10.64 22.95
N MET A 88 21.70 11.00 21.70
CA MET A 88 21.43 10.04 20.63
C MET A 88 22.60 9.06 20.44
N SER A 89 23.82 9.57 20.35
CA SER A 89 25.02 8.71 20.18
C SER A 89 25.18 7.74 21.35
N SER A 90 24.96 8.21 22.59
CA SER A 90 24.98 7.36 23.78
C SER A 90 23.89 6.29 23.75
N SER A 91 22.70 6.67 23.32
CA SER A 91 21.55 5.73 23.20
C SER A 91 21.81 4.65 22.15
N TYR A 92 22.41 4.99 21.00
CA TYR A 92 22.84 4.01 20.01
C TYR A 92 23.92 3.07 20.56
N CYS A 93 24.90 3.57 21.33
CA CYS A 93 25.90 2.74 21.98
C CYS A 93 25.28 1.77 23.00
N ILE A 94 24.39 2.26 23.85
CA ILE A 94 23.69 1.43 24.85
C ILE A 94 22.86 0.35 24.15
N ARG A 95 22.13 0.70 23.08
CA ARG A 95 21.39 -0.25 22.25
C ARG A 95 22.30 -1.33 21.67
N GLY A 96 23.43 -0.92 21.08
CA GLY A 96 24.41 -1.85 20.50
C GLY A 96 25.00 -2.82 21.52
N LEU A 97 25.30 -2.34 22.75
CA LEU A 97 25.74 -3.20 23.84
C LEU A 97 24.64 -4.19 24.26
N GLY A 98 23.40 -3.73 24.33
CA GLY A 98 22.25 -4.58 24.59
C GLY A 98 22.13 -5.72 23.59
N ARG A 99 22.20 -5.40 22.31
CA ARG A 99 22.12 -6.38 21.21
C ARG A 99 23.27 -7.37 21.22
N LEU A 100 24.50 -6.92 21.48
CA LEU A 100 25.68 -7.78 21.61
C LEU A 100 25.54 -8.83 22.71
N ASN A 101 24.88 -8.48 23.81
CA ASN A 101 24.68 -9.35 24.95
C ASN A 101 23.43 -10.25 24.82
N ASN A 102 22.69 -10.17 23.72
CA ASN A 102 21.53 -11.02 23.48
C ASN A 102 21.85 -12.08 22.43
N PRO A 103 21.96 -13.38 22.82
CA PRO A 103 22.32 -14.46 21.88
C PRO A 103 21.33 -14.61 20.73
N ILE A 104 20.03 -14.34 20.96
CA ILE A 104 18.99 -14.41 19.92
C ILE A 104 19.28 -13.36 18.86
N TYR A 105 19.60 -12.12 19.29
CA TYR A 105 19.90 -11.04 18.37
C TYR A 105 21.21 -11.27 17.59
N VAL A 106 22.24 -11.78 18.26
CA VAL A 106 23.52 -12.11 17.61
C VAL A 106 23.32 -13.15 16.51
N ASN A 107 22.59 -14.23 16.81
CA ASN A 107 22.27 -15.27 15.83
C ASN A 107 21.45 -14.72 14.65
N PHE A 108 20.44 -13.90 14.92
CA PHE A 108 19.68 -13.18 13.88
C PHE A 108 20.60 -12.36 12.97
N TYR A 109 21.49 -11.57 13.57
CA TYR A 109 22.38 -10.70 12.80
C TYR A 109 23.36 -11.48 11.93
N ASP A 110 23.91 -12.57 12.44
CA ASP A 110 24.81 -13.46 11.65
C ASP A 110 24.06 -14.07 10.45
N VAL A 111 22.80 -14.50 10.64
CA VAL A 111 21.93 -14.98 9.54
C VAL A 111 21.64 -13.87 8.52
N LEU A 112 21.33 -12.66 9.00
CA LEU A 112 21.08 -11.51 8.11
C LEU A 112 22.32 -11.16 7.26
N VAL A 113 23.50 -11.13 7.87
CA VAL A 113 24.76 -10.85 7.17
C VAL A 113 25.04 -11.94 6.12
N ALA A 114 24.83 -13.21 6.47
CA ALA A 114 24.98 -14.32 5.53
C ALA A 114 24.00 -14.18 4.34
N ALA A 115 22.74 -13.84 4.60
CA ALA A 115 21.73 -13.64 3.57
C ALA A 115 22.03 -12.42 2.68
N LYS A 116 22.53 -11.32 3.25
CA LYS A 116 22.96 -10.13 2.48
C LYS A 116 24.18 -10.42 1.59
N LYS A 117 25.05 -11.32 2.01
CA LYS A 117 26.23 -11.71 1.22
C LYS A 117 25.88 -12.65 0.08
N SER A 118 25.02 -13.62 0.31
CA SER A 118 24.56 -14.60 -0.68
C SER A 118 23.16 -15.10 -0.32
N LEU A 119 22.17 -14.64 -1.09
CA LEU A 119 20.79 -15.04 -0.91
C LEU A 119 20.53 -16.32 -1.72
N ASN A 120 20.56 -17.46 -1.04
CA ASN A 120 20.21 -18.77 -1.57
C ASN A 120 19.05 -19.39 -0.78
N LYS A 121 18.58 -20.58 -1.15
CA LYS A 121 17.45 -21.24 -0.49
C LYS A 121 17.66 -21.44 1.01
N ASP A 122 18.87 -21.78 1.43
CA ASP A 122 19.19 -22.09 2.83
C ASP A 122 19.25 -20.81 3.67
N THR A 123 19.97 -19.77 3.16
CA THR A 123 20.04 -18.47 3.85
C THR A 123 18.71 -17.77 3.89
N LYS A 124 17.89 -17.88 2.84
CA LYS A 124 16.51 -17.37 2.85
C LYS A 124 15.64 -18.09 3.86
N ARG A 125 15.71 -19.43 3.89
CA ARG A 125 14.96 -20.22 4.88
C ARG A 125 15.35 -19.88 6.32
N ALA A 126 16.64 -19.65 6.56
CA ALA A 126 17.12 -19.20 7.86
C ALA A 126 16.61 -17.79 8.20
N LEU A 127 16.61 -16.86 7.22
CA LEU A 127 16.17 -15.48 7.39
C LEU A 127 14.65 -15.38 7.63
N ASN A 128 13.85 -16.22 6.95
CA ASN A 128 12.40 -16.26 7.11
C ASN A 128 11.94 -16.70 8.52
N LYS A 129 12.85 -17.15 9.37
CA LYS A 129 12.57 -17.39 10.78
C LYS A 129 12.50 -16.12 11.64
N TYR A 130 12.87 -14.97 11.08
CA TYR A 130 12.93 -13.69 11.80
C TYR A 130 12.00 -12.66 11.19
N ASP A 131 11.28 -11.95 12.06
CA ASP A 131 10.55 -10.73 11.68
C ASP A 131 11.30 -9.51 12.20
N PHE A 132 11.75 -8.68 11.30
CA PHE A 132 12.59 -7.53 11.59
C PHE A 132 12.31 -6.37 10.63
N ASP A 133 12.94 -5.21 10.88
CA ASP A 133 12.77 -4.01 10.06
C ASP A 133 13.04 -4.33 8.58
N PHE A 134 12.00 -4.13 7.78
CA PHE A 134 12.00 -4.49 6.36
C PHE A 134 12.99 -3.68 5.52
N THR A 135 13.43 -2.51 6.00
CA THR A 135 14.45 -1.72 5.30
C THR A 135 15.73 -2.51 5.07
N ASP A 136 16.06 -3.42 5.99
CA ASP A 136 17.24 -4.28 5.93
C ASP A 136 17.03 -5.63 5.25
N TRP A 137 15.79 -5.98 4.89
CA TRP A 137 15.49 -7.19 4.14
C TRP A 137 16.21 -7.15 2.78
N PRO A 138 16.90 -8.22 2.35
CA PRO A 138 17.56 -8.26 1.04
C PRO A 138 16.54 -8.17 -0.10
N VAL A 139 16.90 -7.48 -1.18
CA VAL A 139 16.08 -7.43 -2.40
C VAL A 139 16.18 -8.77 -3.11
N GLU A 140 15.02 -9.37 -3.40
CA GLU A 140 14.94 -10.71 -4.00
C GLU A 140 14.51 -10.69 -5.46
N PHE A 141 13.86 -9.62 -5.88
CA PHE A 141 13.43 -9.42 -7.25
C PHE A 141 13.55 -7.95 -7.62
N LYS A 142 14.08 -7.68 -8.80
CA LYS A 142 14.12 -6.34 -9.38
C LYS A 142 13.37 -6.34 -10.69
N TRP A 143 12.51 -5.37 -10.85
CA TRP A 143 11.78 -5.17 -12.10
C TRP A 143 12.72 -5.08 -13.30
N SER A 144 13.87 -4.40 -13.15
CA SER A 144 14.89 -4.22 -14.17
C SER A 144 15.57 -5.52 -14.64
N ASP A 145 15.52 -6.60 -13.84
CA ASP A 145 16.17 -7.85 -14.18
C ASP A 145 15.42 -8.67 -15.25
N VAL A 146 14.13 -8.37 -15.42
CA VAL A 146 13.24 -9.12 -16.33
C VAL A 146 12.68 -8.28 -17.48
N VAL A 147 12.60 -6.98 -17.32
CA VAL A 147 12.08 -6.06 -18.35
C VAL A 147 13.25 -5.24 -18.90
N HIS A 148 13.65 -5.54 -20.12
CA HIS A 148 14.73 -4.84 -20.82
C HIS A 148 14.13 -3.82 -21.80
N GLY A 149 14.36 -2.52 -21.56
CA GLY A 149 13.89 -1.42 -22.38
C GLY A 149 12.62 -0.73 -21.84
N ASP A 150 12.38 0.48 -22.31
CA ASP A 150 11.32 1.37 -21.77
C ASP A 150 9.89 0.92 -22.07
N GLU A 151 9.65 0.02 -23.00
CA GLU A 151 8.33 -0.32 -23.53
C GLU A 151 7.92 -1.79 -23.37
N GLN A 152 8.80 -2.68 -22.94
CA GLN A 152 8.47 -4.10 -22.87
C GLN A 152 7.64 -4.43 -21.63
N GLY A 153 6.38 -4.77 -21.83
CA GLY A 153 5.45 -5.28 -20.83
C GLY A 153 4.22 -4.42 -20.57
N ARG A 154 4.21 -3.14 -20.95
CA ARG A 154 3.04 -2.27 -20.79
C ARG A 154 2.34 -2.01 -22.11
N LEU A 155 1.11 -2.49 -22.26
CA LEU A 155 0.27 -2.20 -23.45
C LEU A 155 -0.25 -0.76 -23.44
N TYR A 156 -0.43 -0.19 -22.26
CA TYR A 156 -0.98 1.15 -22.08
C TYR A 156 -0.09 1.96 -21.15
N VAL A 157 0.41 3.07 -21.65
CA VAL A 157 1.10 4.10 -20.87
C VAL A 157 0.12 5.25 -20.67
N ASP A 158 0.05 5.80 -19.47
CA ASP A 158 -0.77 6.99 -19.22
C ASP A 158 -0.23 8.16 -20.04
N THR A 159 -1.00 8.56 -21.07
CA THR A 159 -0.71 9.79 -21.79
C THR A 159 -1.08 10.99 -20.91
N PRO A 160 -0.19 11.98 -20.75
CA PRO A 160 -0.53 13.20 -20.04
C PRO A 160 -1.76 13.86 -20.66
N SER A 161 -2.69 14.36 -19.86
CA SER A 161 -3.83 15.14 -20.33
C SER A 161 -3.35 16.27 -21.26
N PRO A 162 -4.08 16.55 -22.36
CA PRO A 162 -3.70 17.63 -23.28
C PRO A 162 -3.58 18.96 -22.50
N ARG A 163 -2.43 19.62 -22.65
CA ARG A 163 -2.15 20.92 -22.01
C ARG A 163 -3.13 21.96 -22.52
N SER A 164 -3.75 22.71 -21.62
CA SER A 164 -4.60 23.85 -21.93
C SER A 164 -3.79 24.97 -22.64
N SER A 165 -4.51 25.84 -23.38
CA SER A 165 -3.92 27.04 -24.04
C SER A 165 -3.03 27.85 -23.09
N ALA A 166 -1.91 28.39 -23.58
CA ALA A 166 -0.91 29.12 -22.80
C ALA A 166 -1.50 30.26 -21.94
N TYR A 167 -2.53 30.99 -22.43
CA TYR A 167 -3.22 32.05 -21.69
C TYR A 167 -3.96 31.50 -20.45
N ASN A 168 -4.71 30.40 -20.59
CA ASN A 168 -5.38 29.74 -19.48
C ASN A 168 -4.40 29.13 -18.48
N THR A 169 -3.17 28.80 -18.93
CA THR A 169 -2.10 28.26 -18.09
C THR A 169 -1.60 29.30 -17.10
N VAL A 170 -1.36 30.55 -17.53
CA VAL A 170 -0.83 31.63 -16.65
C VAL A 170 -1.83 31.99 -15.54
N LEU A 171 -3.12 32.16 -15.88
CA LEU A 171 -4.19 32.43 -14.89
C LEU A 171 -4.44 31.29 -13.93
N SER A 172 -4.07 30.06 -14.31
CA SER A 172 -4.26 28.86 -13.48
C SER A 172 -3.06 28.52 -12.58
N ILE A 173 -1.93 29.25 -12.67
CA ILE A 173 -0.72 28.96 -11.89
C ILE A 173 -0.97 28.94 -10.37
N PRO A 174 -1.68 29.90 -9.75
CA PRO A 174 -1.94 29.85 -8.31
C PRO A 174 -2.72 28.60 -7.91
N LEU A 175 -3.75 28.24 -8.68
CA LEU A 175 -4.54 27.04 -8.43
C LEU A 175 -3.73 25.75 -8.66
N GLN A 176 -2.81 25.75 -9.62
CA GLN A 176 -1.90 24.64 -9.88
C GLN A 176 -0.93 24.39 -8.73
N ILE A 177 -0.32 25.47 -8.22
CA ILE A 177 0.56 25.38 -7.05
C ILE A 177 -0.23 24.85 -5.84
N LEU A 178 -1.43 25.41 -5.62
CA LEU A 178 -2.28 24.99 -4.51
C LEU A 178 -2.74 23.54 -4.66
N SER A 179 -3.08 23.08 -5.87
CA SER A 179 -3.44 21.68 -6.16
C SER A 179 -2.27 20.74 -5.92
N PHE A 180 -1.05 21.12 -6.32
CA PHE A 180 0.17 20.35 -6.05
C PHE A 180 0.42 20.23 -4.55
N LEU A 181 0.37 21.34 -3.81
CA LEU A 181 0.54 21.34 -2.36
C LEU A 181 -0.54 20.49 -1.68
N ALA A 182 -1.81 20.67 -2.07
CA ALA A 182 -2.91 19.89 -1.54
C ALA A 182 -2.71 18.38 -1.77
N ALA A 183 -2.32 17.98 -2.99
CA ALA A 183 -2.05 16.57 -3.31
C ALA A 183 -0.93 15.98 -2.44
N LYS A 184 0.20 16.71 -2.32
CA LYS A 184 1.42 16.23 -1.64
C LYS A 184 1.33 16.26 -0.12
N THR A 185 0.52 17.13 0.46
CA THR A 185 0.39 17.25 1.93
C THR A 185 -0.71 16.36 2.49
N PHE A 186 -1.96 16.71 2.27
CA PHE A 186 -3.09 16.02 2.88
C PHE A 186 -3.89 15.15 1.90
N GLY A 187 -3.99 15.53 0.61
CA GLY A 187 -4.88 14.86 -0.34
C GLY A 187 -4.60 13.37 -0.48
N ILE A 188 -3.32 13.01 -0.71
CA ILE A 188 -2.96 11.60 -0.82
C ILE A 188 -3.18 10.82 0.49
N LYS A 189 -3.01 11.48 1.64
CA LYS A 189 -3.23 10.86 2.96
C LYS A 189 -4.72 10.66 3.28
N MET A 190 -5.60 11.49 2.73
CA MET A 190 -7.05 11.28 2.82
C MET A 190 -7.51 10.12 1.96
N VAL A 191 -6.93 9.97 0.78
CA VAL A 191 -7.25 8.88 -0.15
C VAL A 191 -6.64 7.56 0.33
N TYR A 192 -5.42 7.58 0.86
CA TYR A 192 -4.69 6.42 1.37
C TYR A 192 -4.27 6.62 2.84
N PRO A 193 -5.22 6.59 3.80
CA PRO A 193 -4.91 6.79 5.21
C PRO A 193 -3.95 5.75 5.78
N GLY A 194 -3.91 4.53 5.23
CA GLY A 194 -2.94 3.51 5.61
C GLY A 194 -1.47 3.92 5.39
N SER A 195 -1.20 4.94 4.56
CA SER A 195 0.15 5.50 4.39
C SER A 195 0.55 6.51 5.49
N ILE A 196 -0.31 6.76 6.49
CA ILE A 196 -0.05 7.67 7.60
C ILE A 196 0.77 6.94 8.66
N ARG A 197 1.99 7.40 8.91
CA ARG A 197 2.93 6.74 9.86
C ARG A 197 2.38 6.60 11.28
N SER A 198 1.65 7.59 11.78
CA SER A 198 1.04 7.50 13.12
C SER A 198 -0.02 6.40 13.17
N LEU A 199 -0.85 6.26 12.13
CA LEU A 199 -1.82 5.16 12.05
C LEU A 199 -1.10 3.80 12.03
N GLN A 200 -0.07 3.65 11.20
CA GLN A 200 0.73 2.42 11.15
C GLN A 200 1.40 2.11 12.50
N TYR A 201 1.86 3.13 13.22
CA TYR A 201 2.43 2.94 14.56
C TYR A 201 1.40 2.36 15.55
N PHE A 202 0.17 2.90 15.56
CA PHE A 202 -0.91 2.35 16.40
C PHE A 202 -1.36 0.95 15.98
N MET A 203 -1.32 0.65 14.69
CA MET A 203 -1.69 -0.66 14.16
C MET A 203 -0.53 -1.68 14.18
N PHE A 204 0.67 -1.27 14.54
CA PHE A 204 1.88 -2.06 14.36
C PHE A 204 1.81 -3.45 15.01
N SER A 205 1.30 -3.54 16.25
CA SER A 205 1.16 -4.81 16.96
C SER A 205 0.20 -5.77 16.25
N VAL A 206 -0.89 -5.25 15.70
CA VAL A 206 -1.89 -6.04 14.99
C VAL A 206 -1.35 -6.50 13.62
N ILE A 207 -0.65 -5.61 12.91
CA ILE A 207 0.04 -5.94 11.65
C ILE A 207 1.08 -7.06 11.90
N LEU A 208 1.87 -6.95 12.96
CA LEU A 208 2.88 -7.93 13.33
C LEU A 208 2.24 -9.30 13.64
N GLN A 209 1.12 -9.32 14.38
CA GLN A 209 0.38 -10.55 14.67
C GLN A 209 -0.21 -11.17 13.41
N GLY A 210 -0.82 -10.34 12.52
CA GLY A 210 -1.35 -10.81 11.25
C GLY A 210 -0.27 -11.44 10.37
N ARG A 211 0.91 -10.80 10.28
CA ARG A 211 2.07 -11.36 9.57
C ARG A 211 2.53 -12.67 10.19
N GLY A 212 2.61 -12.71 11.52
CA GLY A 212 2.94 -13.94 12.26
C GLY A 212 2.02 -15.10 11.88
N LYS A 213 0.71 -14.85 11.82
CA LYS A 213 -0.28 -15.85 11.39
C LYS A 213 -0.04 -16.31 9.95
N LEU A 214 0.17 -15.39 9.01
CA LEU A 214 0.43 -15.75 7.62
C LEU A 214 1.68 -16.63 7.45
N VAL A 215 2.74 -16.33 8.20
CA VAL A 215 4.00 -17.10 8.15
C VAL A 215 3.85 -18.44 8.89
N SER A 216 3.38 -18.44 10.14
CA SER A 216 3.36 -19.63 10.99
C SER A 216 2.27 -20.64 10.61
N ASP A 217 1.05 -20.16 10.32
CA ASP A 217 -0.11 -21.04 10.11
C ASP A 217 -0.25 -21.43 8.63
N PHE A 218 0.11 -20.52 7.72
CA PHE A 218 -0.09 -20.71 6.28
C PHE A 218 1.21 -20.92 5.49
N GLY A 219 2.37 -20.82 6.14
CA GLY A 219 3.68 -21.02 5.51
C GLY A 219 4.04 -19.90 4.53
N GLY A 220 3.61 -18.67 4.84
CA GLY A 220 3.90 -17.50 4.03
C GLY A 220 5.39 -17.16 3.99
N GLU A 221 5.89 -16.85 2.82
CA GLU A 221 7.26 -16.38 2.61
C GLU A 221 7.23 -14.90 2.25
N ARG A 222 7.99 -14.06 2.98
CA ARG A 222 8.09 -12.63 2.73
C ARG A 222 9.13 -12.33 1.66
N PHE A 223 8.86 -11.33 0.82
CA PHE A 223 9.72 -10.91 -0.29
C PHE A 223 9.83 -9.40 -0.35
N LYS A 224 11.03 -8.92 -0.70
CA LYS A 224 11.28 -7.54 -1.05
C LYS A 224 11.47 -7.42 -2.55
N LEU A 225 10.53 -6.71 -3.18
CA LEU A 225 10.53 -6.47 -4.62
C LEU A 225 10.96 -5.03 -4.88
N LYS A 226 11.84 -4.82 -5.86
CA LYS A 226 12.30 -3.50 -6.26
C LYS A 226 11.64 -3.07 -7.55
N THR A 227 10.91 -1.97 -7.51
CA THR A 227 10.12 -1.44 -8.61
C THR A 227 10.97 -0.68 -9.64
N ARG A 228 10.36 -0.31 -10.77
CA ARG A 228 11.00 0.50 -11.82
C ARG A 228 11.49 1.86 -11.30
N ASP A 229 10.75 2.49 -10.40
CA ASP A 229 11.06 3.78 -9.78
C ASP A 229 11.87 3.65 -8.47
N GLU A 230 12.60 2.55 -8.34
CA GLU A 230 13.54 2.25 -7.24
C GLU A 230 12.89 2.13 -5.85
N ASN A 231 11.54 2.12 -5.76
CA ASN A 231 10.83 1.84 -4.52
C ASN A 231 10.89 0.34 -4.18
N ASN A 232 10.67 0.02 -2.91
CA ASN A 232 10.57 -1.35 -2.45
C ASN A 232 9.11 -1.69 -2.14
N VAL A 233 8.66 -2.85 -2.57
CA VAL A 233 7.36 -3.43 -2.22
C VAL A 233 7.55 -4.58 -1.26
N ASP A 234 6.83 -4.54 -0.15
CA ASP A 234 6.71 -5.59 0.84
C ASP A 234 5.60 -6.55 0.40
N ALA A 235 5.95 -7.78 0.10
CA ALA A 235 5.04 -8.80 -0.38
C ALA A 235 5.17 -10.10 0.40
N ILE A 236 4.10 -10.88 0.46
CA ILE A 236 4.07 -12.22 1.04
C ILE A 236 3.46 -13.21 0.05
N PHE A 237 4.09 -14.36 -0.10
CA PHE A 237 3.61 -15.43 -0.96
C PHE A 237 3.27 -16.68 -0.16
N ILE A 238 2.07 -17.20 -0.36
CA ILE A 238 1.59 -18.46 0.22
C ILE A 238 1.42 -19.46 -0.93
N ASN A 239 2.26 -20.49 -0.94
CA ASN A 239 2.30 -21.49 -2.00
C ASN A 239 1.42 -22.68 -1.65
N ARG A 240 0.39 -22.94 -2.47
CA ARG A 240 -0.53 -24.08 -2.35
C ARG A 240 -0.42 -25.06 -3.54
N ARG A 241 0.48 -24.80 -4.50
CA ARG A 241 0.65 -25.65 -5.69
C ARG A 241 0.96 -27.11 -5.30
N GLY A 242 0.27 -28.03 -5.95
CA GLY A 242 0.40 -29.47 -5.69
C GLY A 242 -0.08 -29.93 -4.29
N ARG A 243 -0.69 -29.01 -3.50
CA ARG A 243 -1.21 -29.32 -2.16
C ARG A 243 -2.72 -29.23 -2.08
N THR A 244 -3.34 -28.42 -2.90
CA THR A 244 -4.78 -28.17 -2.92
C THR A 244 -5.30 -28.10 -4.36
N ASN A 245 -6.60 -28.34 -4.56
CA ASN A 245 -7.22 -28.32 -5.89
C ASN A 245 -7.15 -26.94 -6.58
N ASN A 246 -7.12 -25.85 -5.80
CA ASN A 246 -7.05 -24.48 -6.32
C ASN A 246 -5.62 -23.91 -6.30
N GLY A 247 -4.64 -24.67 -5.80
CA GLY A 247 -3.28 -24.20 -5.54
C GLY A 247 -2.50 -23.76 -6.78
N ASP A 248 -2.85 -24.27 -7.95
CA ASP A 248 -2.21 -23.91 -9.23
C ASP A 248 -2.71 -22.55 -9.79
N THR A 249 -3.75 -21.98 -9.19
CA THR A 249 -4.20 -20.62 -9.46
C THR A 249 -3.65 -19.68 -8.40
N LEU A 250 -3.00 -18.59 -8.85
CA LEU A 250 -2.50 -17.52 -7.98
C LEU A 250 -3.52 -16.39 -7.90
N VAL A 251 -3.86 -15.98 -6.68
CA VAL A 251 -4.63 -14.76 -6.45
C VAL A 251 -3.70 -13.65 -5.96
N ILE A 252 -3.57 -12.59 -6.75
CA ILE A 252 -2.86 -11.37 -6.35
C ILE A 252 -3.85 -10.43 -5.69
N CYS A 253 -3.65 -10.13 -4.40
CA CYS A 253 -4.54 -9.32 -3.58
C CYS A 253 -4.10 -7.86 -3.59
N CYS A 254 -4.98 -6.97 -4.05
CA CYS A 254 -4.81 -5.52 -4.04
C CYS A 254 -5.72 -4.94 -2.94
N GLU A 255 -5.13 -4.47 -1.87
CA GLU A 255 -5.81 -4.08 -0.63
C GLU A 255 -6.58 -2.75 -0.74
N GLY A 256 -7.41 -2.46 0.25
CA GLY A 256 -8.14 -1.20 0.38
C GLY A 256 -7.25 -0.05 0.89
N ASN A 257 -7.84 1.15 1.01
CA ASN A 257 -7.14 2.41 1.32
C ASN A 257 -6.46 2.47 2.70
N ALA A 258 -6.82 1.60 3.61
CA ALA A 258 -6.17 1.38 4.91
C ALA A 258 -5.87 -0.12 5.13
N GLY A 259 -5.93 -0.93 4.07
CA GLY A 259 -5.67 -2.35 4.09
C GLY A 259 -4.18 -2.66 4.02
N PHE A 260 -3.79 -3.71 4.73
CA PHE A 260 -2.45 -4.30 4.70
C PHE A 260 -2.63 -5.78 4.40
N TYR A 261 -1.74 -6.39 3.61
CA TYR A 261 -1.85 -7.83 3.30
C TYR A 261 -1.92 -8.70 4.56
N GLU A 262 -1.39 -8.20 5.66
CA GLU A 262 -1.39 -8.89 6.96
C GLU A 262 -2.78 -8.99 7.59
N LEU A 263 -3.70 -8.08 7.25
CA LEU A 263 -5.01 -7.92 7.91
C LEU A 263 -6.18 -7.85 6.93
N GLY A 264 -5.88 -7.86 5.62
CA GLY A 264 -6.85 -7.54 4.58
C GLY A 264 -7.48 -8.76 3.90
N ILE A 265 -7.75 -8.59 2.61
CA ILE A 265 -8.50 -9.55 1.79
C ILE A 265 -7.73 -10.84 1.47
N ALA A 266 -6.42 -10.88 1.73
CA ALA A 266 -5.59 -12.04 1.45
C ALA A 266 -6.10 -13.33 2.14
N MET A 267 -6.78 -13.21 3.29
CA MET A 267 -7.35 -14.38 3.99
C MET A 267 -8.43 -15.08 3.18
N THR A 268 -9.26 -14.37 2.42
CA THR A 268 -10.35 -14.97 1.63
C THR A 268 -9.85 -16.03 0.63
N PRO A 269 -8.91 -15.76 -0.27
CA PRO A 269 -8.38 -16.78 -1.17
C PRO A 269 -7.49 -17.82 -0.45
N ILE A 270 -6.85 -17.50 0.69
CA ILE A 270 -6.12 -18.49 1.50
C ILE A 270 -7.07 -19.55 2.03
N GLU A 271 -8.21 -19.16 2.60
CA GLU A 271 -9.24 -20.05 3.12
C GLU A 271 -9.91 -20.87 2.00
N ALA A 272 -10.00 -20.30 0.80
CA ALA A 272 -10.46 -20.99 -0.40
C ALA A 272 -9.37 -21.87 -1.06
N ASN A 273 -8.23 -22.05 -0.40
CA ASN A 273 -7.14 -22.94 -0.82
C ASN A 273 -6.42 -22.56 -2.13
N TYR A 274 -6.42 -21.29 -2.51
CA TYR A 274 -5.60 -20.76 -3.61
C TYR A 274 -4.16 -20.50 -3.16
N SER A 275 -3.23 -20.45 -4.12
CA SER A 275 -1.96 -19.75 -3.91
C SER A 275 -2.23 -18.24 -3.86
N VAL A 276 -1.57 -17.53 -2.94
CA VAL A 276 -1.87 -16.13 -2.69
C VAL A 276 -0.61 -15.28 -2.69
N LEU A 277 -0.65 -14.14 -3.37
CA LEU A 277 0.38 -13.11 -3.31
C LEU A 277 -0.26 -11.82 -2.77
N GLY A 278 0.01 -11.53 -1.49
CA GLY A 278 -0.33 -10.27 -0.85
C GLY A 278 0.81 -9.27 -0.99
N TRP A 279 0.50 -7.99 -1.09
CA TRP A 279 1.49 -6.93 -1.13
C TRP A 279 0.95 -5.64 -0.52
N ASN A 280 1.84 -4.82 0.02
CA ASN A 280 1.50 -3.54 0.62
C ASN A 280 1.70 -2.39 -0.37
N HIS A 281 0.75 -1.48 -0.44
CA HIS A 281 0.80 -0.26 -1.25
C HIS A 281 2.06 0.57 -0.97
N PRO A 282 2.52 1.42 -1.91
CA PRO A 282 3.60 2.36 -1.65
C PRO A 282 3.37 3.18 -0.36
N GLY A 283 4.34 3.15 0.56
CA GLY A 283 4.26 3.81 1.87
C GLY A 283 3.45 3.09 2.94
N PHE A 284 3.00 1.84 2.69
CA PHE A 284 2.31 0.99 3.67
C PHE A 284 3.26 -0.09 4.20
N GLY A 285 3.19 -0.39 5.48
CA GLY A 285 4.01 -1.43 6.11
C GLY A 285 5.50 -1.27 5.80
N GLY A 286 6.11 -2.29 5.20
CA GLY A 286 7.50 -2.27 4.76
C GLY A 286 7.74 -1.63 3.39
N SER A 287 6.68 -1.30 2.63
CA SER A 287 6.81 -0.69 1.31
C SER A 287 7.24 0.78 1.39
N THR A 288 8.14 1.19 0.49
CA THR A 288 8.59 2.59 0.39
C THR A 288 7.75 3.38 -0.62
N GLY A 289 7.98 4.69 -0.69
CA GLY A 289 7.28 5.57 -1.62
C GLY A 289 6.02 6.21 -1.06
N THR A 290 5.15 6.67 -1.97
CA THR A 290 3.87 7.33 -1.66
C THR A 290 2.83 6.84 -2.66
N PRO A 291 1.59 6.53 -2.27
CA PRO A 291 0.61 5.84 -3.12
C PRO A 291 -0.02 6.77 -4.18
N PHE A 292 0.79 7.51 -4.91
CA PHE A 292 0.37 8.22 -6.12
C PHE A 292 0.17 7.23 -7.28
N PRO A 293 -0.75 7.51 -8.21
CA PRO A 293 -1.06 6.60 -9.32
C PRO A 293 0.17 6.03 -10.04
N PRO A 294 1.21 6.81 -10.41
CA PRO A 294 2.38 6.23 -11.07
C PRO A 294 3.17 5.22 -10.21
N GLN A 295 3.24 5.47 -8.89
CA GLN A 295 3.92 4.56 -7.97
C GLN A 295 3.09 3.30 -7.69
N GLU A 296 1.78 3.43 -7.58
CA GLU A 296 0.84 2.30 -7.51
C GLU A 296 0.95 1.40 -8.74
N GLN A 297 1.01 2.00 -9.92
CA GLN A 297 1.18 1.28 -11.20
C GLN A 297 2.54 0.57 -11.25
N ASN A 298 3.63 1.22 -10.86
CA ASN A 298 4.95 0.60 -10.79
C ASN A 298 5.00 -0.55 -9.78
N ALA A 299 4.30 -0.41 -8.64
CA ALA A 299 4.25 -1.45 -7.62
C ALA A 299 3.52 -2.70 -8.11
N ILE A 300 2.29 -2.55 -8.62
CA ILE A 300 1.52 -3.70 -9.12
C ILE A 300 2.17 -4.35 -10.35
N ASP A 301 2.79 -3.56 -11.23
CA ASP A 301 3.56 -4.05 -12.36
C ASP A 301 4.71 -4.97 -11.88
N CYS A 302 5.46 -4.51 -10.89
CA CYS A 302 6.53 -5.29 -10.29
C CYS A 302 6.01 -6.59 -9.64
N VAL A 303 4.86 -6.53 -8.97
CA VAL A 303 4.21 -7.69 -8.33
C VAL A 303 3.78 -8.73 -9.39
N VAL A 304 3.18 -8.30 -10.50
CA VAL A 304 2.78 -9.21 -11.60
C VAL A 304 4.02 -9.82 -12.28
N GLN A 305 5.04 -9.01 -12.57
CA GLN A 305 6.29 -9.50 -13.13
C GLN A 305 6.98 -10.52 -12.20
N PHE A 306 6.97 -10.27 -10.90
CA PHE A 306 7.46 -11.22 -9.90
C PHE A 306 6.66 -12.53 -9.93
N ALA A 307 5.34 -12.47 -10.02
CA ALA A 307 4.48 -13.65 -10.10
C ALA A 307 4.80 -14.51 -11.34
N ILE A 308 5.01 -13.87 -12.49
CA ILE A 308 5.30 -14.56 -13.75
C ILE A 308 6.75 -15.09 -13.77
N HIS A 309 7.72 -14.24 -13.50
CA HIS A 309 9.13 -14.56 -13.74
C HIS A 309 9.82 -15.30 -12.59
N GLN A 310 9.49 -14.95 -11.34
CA GLN A 310 10.11 -15.56 -10.15
C GLN A 310 9.27 -16.70 -9.59
N LEU A 311 7.95 -16.48 -9.41
CA LEU A 311 7.06 -17.51 -8.89
C LEU A 311 6.61 -18.51 -9.96
N LYS A 312 6.84 -18.21 -11.25
CA LYS A 312 6.55 -19.10 -12.39
C LYS A 312 5.05 -19.47 -12.51
N PHE A 313 4.16 -18.52 -12.27
CA PHE A 313 2.76 -18.66 -12.68
C PHE A 313 2.57 -18.13 -14.10
N SER A 314 1.89 -18.89 -14.94
CA SER A 314 1.48 -18.37 -16.24
C SER A 314 0.34 -17.36 -16.06
N PRO A 315 0.22 -16.33 -16.91
CA PRO A 315 -0.84 -15.32 -16.79
C PRO A 315 -2.24 -15.92 -16.69
N GLU A 316 -2.54 -16.98 -17.46
CA GLU A 316 -3.84 -17.67 -17.49
C GLU A 316 -4.19 -18.36 -16.15
N ASN A 317 -3.24 -18.45 -15.23
CA ASN A 317 -3.44 -18.96 -13.88
C ASN A 317 -3.36 -17.87 -12.81
N ILE A 318 -3.39 -16.59 -13.20
CA ILE A 318 -3.39 -15.45 -12.28
C ILE A 318 -4.78 -14.81 -12.23
N VAL A 319 -5.31 -14.62 -11.03
CA VAL A 319 -6.53 -13.84 -10.75
C VAL A 319 -6.12 -12.60 -9.97
N LEU A 320 -6.63 -11.44 -10.36
CA LEU A 320 -6.47 -10.19 -9.62
C LEU A 320 -7.69 -9.99 -8.71
N PHE A 321 -7.45 -9.74 -7.43
CA PHE A 321 -8.50 -9.48 -6.46
C PHE A 321 -8.31 -8.10 -5.85
N GLY A 322 -9.15 -7.13 -6.26
CA GLY A 322 -9.09 -5.75 -5.80
C GLY A 322 -10.22 -5.41 -4.86
N TRP A 323 -9.88 -4.89 -3.67
CA TRP A 323 -10.84 -4.40 -2.69
C TRP A 323 -10.84 -2.88 -2.64
N SER A 324 -12.02 -2.28 -2.80
CA SER A 324 -12.19 -0.83 -2.72
C SER A 324 -11.21 -0.10 -3.67
N ILE A 325 -10.30 0.72 -3.15
CA ILE A 325 -9.28 1.42 -3.94
C ILE A 325 -8.30 0.46 -4.62
N GLY A 326 -8.08 -0.74 -4.08
CA GLY A 326 -7.27 -1.79 -4.71
C GLY A 326 -7.83 -2.24 -6.07
N GLY A 327 -9.10 -1.95 -6.35
CA GLY A 327 -9.69 -2.12 -7.68
C GLY A 327 -8.98 -1.28 -8.75
N TYR A 328 -8.40 -0.13 -8.40
CA TYR A 328 -7.62 0.68 -9.33
C TYR A 328 -6.32 -0.03 -9.78
N THR A 329 -5.57 -0.58 -8.84
CA THR A 329 -4.34 -1.32 -9.16
C THR A 329 -4.63 -2.63 -9.88
N ALA A 330 -5.70 -3.35 -9.45
CA ALA A 330 -6.14 -4.58 -10.10
C ALA A 330 -6.57 -4.33 -11.56
N SER A 331 -7.40 -3.33 -11.82
CA SER A 331 -7.85 -3.00 -13.18
C SER A 331 -6.72 -2.46 -14.06
N TRP A 332 -5.76 -1.72 -13.48
CA TRP A 332 -4.56 -1.30 -14.21
C TRP A 332 -3.70 -2.50 -14.63
N ALA A 333 -3.49 -3.45 -13.73
CA ALA A 333 -2.78 -4.67 -14.08
C ALA A 333 -3.52 -5.48 -15.15
N ALA A 334 -4.84 -5.66 -15.02
CA ALA A 334 -5.65 -6.40 -15.98
C ALA A 334 -5.59 -5.81 -17.40
N MET A 335 -5.64 -4.48 -17.53
CA MET A 335 -5.55 -3.85 -18.86
C MET A 335 -4.17 -4.01 -19.51
N ASN A 336 -3.09 -4.15 -18.71
CA ASN A 336 -1.72 -4.32 -19.20
C ASN A 336 -1.31 -5.80 -19.36
N TYR A 337 -2.00 -6.70 -18.68
CA TYR A 337 -1.80 -8.15 -18.74
C TYR A 337 -3.11 -8.84 -19.12
N PRO A 338 -3.57 -8.72 -20.37
CA PRO A 338 -4.92 -9.15 -20.78
C PRO A 338 -5.13 -10.67 -20.72
N ASP A 339 -4.06 -11.45 -20.69
CA ASP A 339 -4.10 -12.92 -20.66
C ASP A 339 -4.30 -13.49 -19.25
N ILE A 340 -4.45 -12.64 -18.22
CA ILE A 340 -4.78 -13.11 -16.87
C ILE A 340 -6.14 -13.84 -16.86
N LYS A 341 -6.26 -14.83 -15.96
CA LYS A 341 -7.45 -15.68 -15.83
C LYS A 341 -8.73 -14.88 -15.60
N GLY A 342 -8.66 -13.79 -14.83
CA GLY A 342 -9.78 -12.93 -14.52
C GLY A 342 -9.50 -11.96 -13.40
N MET A 343 -10.52 -11.17 -13.08
CA MET A 343 -10.44 -10.15 -12.04
C MET A 343 -11.70 -10.16 -11.16
N ILE A 344 -11.51 -9.99 -9.87
CA ILE A 344 -12.57 -9.81 -8.86
C ILE A 344 -12.45 -8.39 -8.32
N LEU A 345 -13.52 -7.62 -8.39
CA LEU A 345 -13.63 -6.26 -7.86
C LEU A 345 -14.66 -6.24 -6.73
N ASP A 346 -14.18 -6.12 -5.49
CA ASP A 346 -15.00 -6.09 -4.30
C ASP A 346 -15.11 -4.65 -3.77
N ALA A 347 -16.33 -4.14 -3.62
CA ALA A 347 -16.64 -2.83 -3.10
C ALA A 347 -15.81 -1.70 -3.74
N THR A 348 -15.60 -1.75 -5.07
CA THR A 348 -14.81 -0.76 -5.79
C THR A 348 -15.69 0.25 -6.54
N PHE A 349 -15.12 1.38 -6.92
CA PHE A 349 -15.81 2.53 -7.52
C PHE A 349 -15.39 2.72 -8.99
N ASP A 350 -16.18 3.47 -9.74
CA ASP A 350 -15.86 3.82 -11.12
C ASP A 350 -14.78 4.91 -11.24
N ASP A 351 -14.85 5.92 -10.35
CA ASP A 351 -14.01 7.11 -10.35
C ASP A 351 -13.97 7.70 -8.93
N ILE A 352 -12.79 8.08 -8.46
CA ILE A 352 -12.60 8.68 -7.12
C ILE A 352 -13.19 10.10 -7.01
N LEU A 353 -13.28 10.85 -8.10
CA LEU A 353 -13.68 12.26 -8.06
C LEU A 353 -15.08 12.47 -7.47
N PRO A 354 -16.12 11.73 -7.86
CA PRO A 354 -17.45 11.85 -7.26
C PRO A 354 -17.48 11.55 -5.75
N LEU A 355 -16.55 10.74 -5.26
CA LEU A 355 -16.43 10.46 -3.84
C LEU A 355 -15.69 11.56 -3.07
N ALA A 356 -14.74 12.25 -3.72
CA ALA A 356 -13.96 13.30 -3.09
C ALA A 356 -14.74 14.61 -2.93
N ILE A 357 -15.56 15.01 -3.93
CA ILE A 357 -16.27 16.28 -3.95
C ILE A 357 -17.20 16.46 -2.74
N PRO A 358 -18.11 15.53 -2.40
CA PRO A 358 -19.04 15.70 -1.28
C PRO A 358 -18.37 15.78 0.09
N ARG A 359 -17.16 15.24 0.22
CA ARG A 359 -16.39 15.20 1.47
C ARG A 359 -15.60 16.47 1.75
N MET A 360 -15.66 17.45 0.82
CA MET A 360 -14.94 18.71 0.92
C MET A 360 -15.91 19.90 0.93
N PRO A 361 -15.49 21.08 1.49
CA PRO A 361 -16.28 22.30 1.38
C PRO A 361 -16.60 22.63 -0.08
N ARG A 362 -17.83 23.03 -0.36
CA ARG A 362 -18.26 23.37 -1.74
C ARG A 362 -17.39 24.41 -2.42
N SER A 363 -16.89 25.39 -1.66
CA SER A 363 -15.97 26.42 -2.17
C SER A 363 -14.62 25.87 -2.69
N TRP A 364 -14.25 24.64 -2.29
CA TRP A 364 -13.02 23.98 -2.69
C TRP A 364 -13.19 23.08 -3.92
N GLU A 365 -14.40 22.98 -4.47
CA GLU A 365 -14.66 22.08 -5.59
C GLU A 365 -13.70 22.26 -6.78
N PRO A 366 -13.35 23.48 -7.25
CA PRO A 366 -12.39 23.66 -8.34
C PRO A 366 -10.99 23.11 -7.98
N LEU A 367 -10.56 23.32 -6.73
CA LEU A 367 -9.29 22.80 -6.21
C LEU A 367 -9.31 21.26 -6.15
N VAL A 368 -10.38 20.69 -5.61
CA VAL A 368 -10.54 19.22 -5.50
C VAL A 368 -10.54 18.57 -6.88
N ARG A 369 -11.33 19.10 -7.82
CA ARG A 369 -11.36 18.60 -9.21
C ARG A 369 -9.98 18.60 -9.84
N ARG A 370 -9.25 19.69 -9.71
CA ARG A 370 -7.91 19.80 -10.27
C ARG A 370 -6.94 18.86 -9.59
N THR A 371 -6.92 18.83 -8.25
CA THR A 371 -6.05 17.98 -7.47
C THR A 371 -6.24 16.50 -7.83
N ILE A 372 -7.49 16.05 -7.89
CA ILE A 372 -7.82 14.66 -8.25
C ILE A 372 -7.40 14.36 -9.67
N ARG A 373 -7.77 15.20 -10.66
CA ARG A 373 -7.49 14.90 -12.08
C ARG A 373 -6.01 14.97 -12.45
N GLU A 374 -5.24 15.87 -11.82
CA GLU A 374 -3.82 16.02 -12.15
C GLU A 374 -2.91 15.07 -11.35
N TYR A 375 -3.27 14.74 -10.11
CA TYR A 375 -2.34 14.03 -9.20
C TYR A 375 -2.85 12.72 -8.65
N ILE A 376 -4.17 12.53 -8.48
CA ILE A 376 -4.75 11.35 -7.81
C ILE A 376 -5.90 10.78 -8.66
N ASN A 377 -5.70 10.67 -9.96
CA ASN A 377 -6.75 10.24 -10.89
C ASN A 377 -6.93 8.73 -10.87
N LEU A 378 -7.80 8.24 -9.99
CA LEU A 378 -8.13 6.83 -9.86
C LEU A 378 -9.45 6.57 -10.61
N ASN A 379 -9.37 6.32 -11.91
CA ASN A 379 -10.50 6.04 -12.77
C ASN A 379 -10.51 4.58 -13.21
N VAL A 380 -11.18 3.74 -12.44
CA VAL A 380 -11.29 2.28 -12.67
C VAL A 380 -12.06 1.98 -13.96
N TYR A 381 -13.12 2.75 -14.24
CA TYR A 381 -13.93 2.52 -15.44
C TYR A 381 -13.12 2.69 -16.73
N GLU A 382 -12.28 3.71 -16.85
CA GLU A 382 -11.44 3.93 -18.03
C GLU A 382 -10.42 2.80 -18.24
N GLN A 383 -9.93 2.20 -17.17
CA GLN A 383 -9.06 1.03 -17.24
C GLN A 383 -9.84 -0.23 -17.69
N LEU A 384 -11.04 -0.44 -17.14
CA LEU A 384 -11.88 -1.60 -17.48
C LEU A 384 -12.31 -1.63 -18.95
N LYS A 385 -12.45 -0.48 -19.59
CA LYS A 385 -12.73 -0.43 -21.04
C LYS A 385 -11.63 -1.06 -21.89
N LYS A 386 -10.42 -1.14 -21.36
CA LYS A 386 -9.25 -1.70 -22.05
C LYS A 386 -8.99 -3.17 -21.71
N TYR A 387 -9.79 -3.77 -20.82
CA TYR A 387 -9.67 -5.17 -20.44
C TYR A 387 -10.86 -5.99 -20.94
N ASN A 388 -10.59 -7.02 -21.73
CA ASN A 388 -11.64 -7.86 -22.35
C ASN A 388 -11.90 -9.17 -21.60
N GLY A 389 -11.09 -9.51 -20.59
CA GLY A 389 -11.22 -10.75 -19.82
C GLY A 389 -12.40 -10.75 -18.85
N PRO A 390 -12.58 -11.86 -18.11
CA PRO A 390 -13.66 -12.02 -17.13
C PRO A 390 -13.51 -11.07 -15.95
N VAL A 391 -14.64 -10.45 -15.53
CA VAL A 391 -14.71 -9.57 -14.35
C VAL A 391 -15.88 -10.01 -13.48
N THR A 392 -15.61 -10.21 -12.19
CA THR A 392 -16.63 -10.43 -11.16
C THR A 392 -16.73 -9.19 -10.30
N PHE A 393 -17.93 -8.70 -10.07
CA PHE A 393 -18.21 -7.57 -9.17
C PHE A 393 -18.88 -8.06 -7.91
N ILE A 394 -18.37 -7.64 -6.75
CA ILE A 394 -18.96 -7.88 -5.44
C ILE A 394 -19.40 -6.54 -4.87
N ARG A 395 -20.71 -6.39 -4.64
CA ARG A 395 -21.28 -5.24 -3.94
C ARG A 395 -21.62 -5.63 -2.52
N ARG A 396 -21.13 -4.86 -1.57
CA ARG A 396 -21.46 -5.04 -0.15
C ARG A 396 -22.70 -4.19 0.19
N THR A 397 -23.62 -4.77 0.94
CA THR A 397 -24.89 -4.11 1.31
C THR A 397 -24.71 -3.02 2.35
N GLU A 398 -23.67 -3.08 3.16
CA GLU A 398 -23.36 -2.13 4.24
C GLU A 398 -22.11 -1.30 3.93
N ASP A 399 -21.92 -0.95 2.65
CA ASP A 399 -20.77 -0.15 2.21
C ASP A 399 -21.12 1.34 2.20
N GLU A 400 -20.67 2.05 3.22
CA GLU A 400 -20.84 3.50 3.36
C GLU A 400 -19.67 4.29 2.71
N ILE A 401 -18.52 3.63 2.47
CA ILE A 401 -17.30 4.33 2.05
C ILE A 401 -17.38 4.82 0.60
N ILE A 402 -17.92 4.00 -0.29
CA ILE A 402 -18.02 4.34 -1.72
C ILE A 402 -19.41 4.88 -2.11
N CYS A 403 -20.26 5.23 -1.14
CA CYS A 403 -21.48 6.02 -1.35
C CYS A 403 -21.15 7.52 -1.37
N THR A 404 -21.85 8.28 -2.21
CA THR A 404 -21.75 9.76 -2.22
C THR A 404 -22.63 10.41 -1.17
N GLU A 405 -23.65 9.70 -0.68
CA GLU A 405 -24.53 10.05 0.41
C GLU A 405 -24.52 8.91 1.43
N ASP A 406 -24.21 9.23 2.68
CA ASP A 406 -24.08 8.22 3.74
C ASP A 406 -25.41 7.49 3.95
N GLY A 407 -25.35 6.15 4.03
CA GLY A 407 -26.52 5.29 4.19
C GLY A 407 -27.42 5.13 2.96
N ASN A 408 -27.11 5.77 1.84
CA ASN A 408 -27.88 5.67 0.60
C ASN A 408 -27.17 4.78 -0.43
N LEU A 409 -27.52 3.48 -0.45
CA LEU A 409 -26.94 2.50 -1.38
C LEU A 409 -27.19 2.82 -2.86
N SER A 410 -28.21 3.59 -3.20
CA SER A 410 -28.45 4.02 -4.59
C SER A 410 -27.32 4.90 -5.11
N THR A 411 -26.59 5.57 -4.23
CA THR A 411 -25.47 6.45 -4.55
C THR A 411 -24.11 5.74 -4.52
N ASN A 412 -24.10 4.41 -4.29
CA ASN A 412 -22.90 3.59 -4.28
C ASN A 412 -22.21 3.63 -5.65
N ARG A 413 -20.92 4.00 -5.66
CA ARG A 413 -20.16 4.16 -6.91
C ARG A 413 -19.85 2.83 -7.61
N GLY A 414 -19.93 1.71 -6.91
CA GLY A 414 -19.90 0.37 -7.50
C GLY A 414 -21.09 0.11 -8.44
N ASN A 415 -22.28 0.62 -8.13
CA ASN A 415 -23.45 0.55 -9.01
C ASN A 415 -23.17 1.25 -10.36
N HIS A 416 -22.57 2.45 -10.29
CA HIS A 416 -22.17 3.20 -11.49
C HIS A 416 -21.11 2.48 -12.30
N LEU A 417 -20.16 1.82 -11.63
CA LEU A 417 -19.12 1.03 -12.29
C LEU A 417 -19.76 -0.12 -13.10
N VAL A 418 -20.61 -0.92 -12.47
CA VAL A 418 -21.28 -2.06 -13.08
C VAL A 418 -22.16 -1.59 -14.26
N ALA A 419 -22.98 -0.56 -14.04
CA ALA A 419 -23.87 -0.03 -15.08
C ALA A 419 -23.10 0.46 -16.31
N LYS A 420 -22.05 1.27 -16.11
CA LYS A 420 -21.21 1.76 -17.21
C LYS A 420 -20.47 0.63 -17.93
N PHE A 421 -19.93 -0.32 -17.17
CA PHE A 421 -19.19 -1.46 -17.70
C PHE A 421 -20.09 -2.36 -18.58
N LEU A 422 -21.27 -2.73 -18.08
CA LEU A 422 -22.21 -3.56 -18.84
C LEU A 422 -22.71 -2.86 -20.10
N LYS A 423 -23.03 -1.57 -20.01
CA LYS A 423 -23.41 -0.78 -21.20
C LYS A 423 -22.29 -0.72 -22.24
N TYR A 424 -21.05 -0.53 -21.81
CA TYR A 424 -19.89 -0.50 -22.71
C TYR A 424 -19.62 -1.85 -23.35
N ARG A 425 -19.65 -2.93 -22.56
CA ARG A 425 -19.31 -4.29 -23.04
C ARG A 425 -20.44 -4.93 -23.86
N TYR A 426 -21.69 -4.62 -23.52
CA TYR A 426 -22.89 -5.21 -24.12
C TYR A 426 -23.88 -4.16 -24.60
N PRO A 427 -23.48 -3.24 -25.49
CA PRO A 427 -24.34 -2.11 -25.92
C PRO A 427 -25.61 -2.55 -26.64
N ARG A 428 -25.60 -3.74 -27.28
CA ARG A 428 -26.77 -4.31 -27.96
C ARG A 428 -27.82 -4.89 -27.01
N ILE A 429 -27.38 -5.22 -25.76
CA ILE A 429 -28.26 -5.80 -24.73
C ILE A 429 -28.78 -4.70 -23.82
N ILE A 430 -27.92 -3.75 -23.47
CA ILE A 430 -28.25 -2.68 -22.51
C ILE A 430 -28.67 -1.41 -23.30
N ASP A 431 -29.93 -1.37 -23.70
CA ASP A 431 -30.59 -0.17 -24.19
C ASP A 431 -30.96 0.78 -23.04
N GLU A 432 -31.55 1.94 -23.34
CA GLU A 432 -31.93 2.95 -22.33
C GLU A 432 -32.96 2.40 -21.31
N LYS A 433 -33.93 1.62 -21.75
CA LYS A 433 -34.96 1.02 -20.89
C LYS A 433 -34.31 0.03 -19.91
N ARG A 434 -33.50 -0.89 -20.42
CA ARG A 434 -32.81 -1.90 -19.60
C ARG A 434 -31.77 -1.26 -18.67
N GLN A 435 -31.15 -0.17 -19.09
CA GLN A 435 -30.26 0.61 -18.24
C GLN A 435 -31.00 1.23 -17.06
N SER A 436 -32.21 1.79 -17.26
CA SER A 436 -33.04 2.32 -16.18
C SER A 436 -33.39 1.21 -15.18
N LEU A 437 -33.88 0.08 -15.68
CA LEU A 437 -34.21 -1.09 -14.86
C LEU A 437 -33.01 -1.60 -14.05
N MET A 438 -31.84 -1.66 -14.67
CA MET A 438 -30.60 -2.07 -14.01
C MET A 438 -30.21 -1.09 -12.91
N ASN A 439 -30.35 0.22 -13.15
CA ASN A 439 -30.05 1.23 -12.14
C ASN A 439 -31.03 1.14 -10.96
N GLU A 440 -32.30 0.91 -11.20
CA GLU A 440 -33.31 0.68 -10.15
C GLU A 440 -32.99 -0.58 -9.33
N TRP A 441 -32.63 -1.68 -10.03
CA TRP A 441 -32.23 -2.91 -9.37
C TRP A 441 -30.95 -2.73 -8.51
N LEU A 442 -29.95 -2.05 -9.04
CA LEU A 442 -28.71 -1.74 -8.31
C LEU A 442 -28.93 -0.78 -7.13
N ALA A 443 -29.97 0.06 -7.19
CA ALA A 443 -30.35 0.97 -6.11
C ALA A 443 -31.12 0.27 -4.97
N SER A 444 -31.54 -0.98 -5.14
CA SER A 444 -32.34 -1.70 -4.15
C SER A 444 -31.54 -2.05 -2.90
N ASP A 445 -32.13 -1.84 -1.72
CA ASP A 445 -31.47 -2.03 -0.42
C ASP A 445 -31.54 -3.47 0.08
N SER A 446 -32.42 -4.30 -0.46
CA SER A 446 -32.58 -5.69 -0.01
C SER A 446 -32.76 -6.69 -1.15
N SER A 447 -32.38 -7.94 -0.89
CA SER A 447 -32.61 -9.06 -1.81
C SER A 447 -34.09 -9.34 -2.08
N GLN A 448 -34.98 -8.95 -1.17
CA GLN A 448 -36.44 -9.06 -1.35
C GLN A 448 -36.97 -7.98 -2.30
N GLN A 449 -36.50 -6.73 -2.18
CA GLN A 449 -36.84 -5.65 -3.12
C GLN A 449 -36.30 -5.96 -4.51
N CYS A 450 -35.07 -6.48 -4.61
CA CYS A 450 -34.51 -6.94 -5.87
C CYS A 450 -35.38 -8.02 -6.54
N LYS A 451 -35.88 -9.01 -5.79
CA LYS A 451 -36.77 -10.07 -6.29
C LYS A 451 -38.14 -9.55 -6.70
N SER A 452 -38.78 -8.68 -5.90
CA SER A 452 -40.09 -8.12 -6.20
C SER A 452 -40.07 -7.22 -7.43
N GLN A 453 -39.04 -6.39 -7.59
CA GLN A 453 -38.85 -5.58 -8.78
C GLN A 453 -38.60 -6.45 -10.02
N PHE A 454 -37.72 -7.46 -9.92
CA PHE A 454 -37.47 -8.39 -11.03
C PHE A 454 -38.77 -9.09 -11.48
N LEU A 455 -39.60 -9.58 -10.57
CA LEU A 455 -40.87 -10.24 -10.87
C LEU A 455 -41.93 -9.29 -11.46
N SER A 456 -41.95 -8.00 -11.06
CA SER A 456 -42.87 -7.02 -11.61
C SER A 456 -42.60 -6.64 -13.08
N TYR A 457 -41.45 -6.96 -13.63
CA TYR A 457 -41.08 -6.70 -15.02
C TYR A 457 -41.31 -7.89 -15.96
N PHE A 458 -41.53 -9.08 -15.42
CA PHE A 458 -41.82 -10.30 -16.20
C PHE A 458 -43.32 -10.70 -16.18
N ASN A 459 -44.12 -9.98 -15.39
CA ASN A 459 -45.58 -10.01 -15.44
C ASN A 459 -46.13 -8.80 -16.23
#